data_cb32706b3f83688e4a783f63526f83be
#
_entry.id   cb32706b3f83688e4a783f63526f83be
#
_cell.length_a   1.000
_cell.length_b   1.000
_cell.length_c   1.000
_cell.angle_alpha   90.00
_cell.angle_beta   90.00
_cell.angle_gamma   90.00
#
_symmetry.space_group_name_H-M   'P 1'
#
loop_
_entity.id
_entity.type
_entity.pdbx_description
1 polymer ?
#
loop_
_entity_poly.entity_id
_entity_poly.type
_entity_poly.pdbx_seq_one_letter_code
_entity_poly.pdbx_strand_id
1 'polypeptide(L)'
;MKIKVKNLAFAYGSHQVLRVSQVGFETGKAYGIVGKNGVGKTTFFKCLVNIITTYRGHVWIDNLEIRNNLEVLGNVGIVLDDMNLYKNRTGLFNLQYFAGLRGSTSWSRVQELARELEIASVLAQKVSTYSLGMTKKLQLLISLMNDAEILIFDEPFRGLDAKTVAWFRAYLIELKAQGRTILISSHVQDDIEAISDYVYVLENGDFKRAFDLNDNEQEFIYTIEVTHVEVVNDILEKLNIASKTVGTKISFVTSTEQYRLLFKEAITQDVEFLQVKKEAQFAQFVR
;
A
#
# COMPACT_ATOMS: atom_id res chain seq x y z
N MET A 1 -7.58 -17.42 -5.46
CA MET A 1 -7.33 -16.41 -4.40
C MET A 1 -6.05 -16.77 -3.72
N LYS A 2 -5.06 -15.88 -3.73
CA LYS A 2 -3.70 -16.15 -3.21
C LYS A 2 -3.63 -16.12 -1.68
N ILE A 3 -4.30 -15.13 -1.08
CA ILE A 3 -4.41 -15.00 0.38
C ILE A 3 -5.89 -14.89 0.74
N LYS A 4 -6.32 -15.61 1.76
CA LYS A 4 -7.68 -15.54 2.30
C LYS A 4 -7.64 -15.44 3.82
N VAL A 5 -8.41 -14.53 4.37
CA VAL A 5 -8.55 -14.31 5.81
C VAL A 5 -10.02 -14.42 6.21
N LYS A 6 -10.31 -15.10 7.28
CA LYS A 6 -11.68 -15.24 7.80
C LYS A 6 -11.70 -15.20 9.32
N ASN A 7 -12.59 -14.37 9.87
CA ASN A 7 -12.84 -14.21 11.32
C ASN A 7 -11.56 -13.89 12.11
N LEU A 8 -10.62 -13.14 11.50
CA LEU A 8 -9.36 -12.79 12.16
C LEU A 8 -9.62 -11.75 13.25
N ALA A 9 -9.32 -12.10 14.49
CA ALA A 9 -9.42 -11.19 15.62
C ALA A 9 -8.14 -11.23 16.46
N PHE A 10 -7.65 -10.05 16.84
CA PHE A 10 -6.46 -9.91 17.68
C PHE A 10 -6.55 -8.70 18.61
N ALA A 11 -6.04 -8.86 19.82
CA ALA A 11 -5.96 -7.80 20.83
C ALA A 11 -4.60 -7.80 21.52
N TYR A 12 -4.08 -6.62 21.84
CA TYR A 12 -2.98 -6.42 22.78
C TYR A 12 -3.55 -6.23 24.20
N GLY A 13 -3.44 -7.25 25.05
CA GLY A 13 -4.12 -7.26 26.35
C GLY A 13 -5.64 -7.12 26.18
N SER A 14 -6.23 -6.06 26.77
CA SER A 14 -7.67 -5.76 26.63
C SER A 14 -8.00 -4.91 25.38
N HIS A 15 -7.00 -4.38 24.69
CA HIS A 15 -7.22 -3.49 23.54
C HIS A 15 -7.38 -4.28 22.25
N GLN A 16 -8.62 -4.36 21.75
CA GLN A 16 -8.95 -4.99 20.46
C GLN A 16 -8.40 -4.17 19.30
N VAL A 17 -7.54 -4.76 18.45
CA VAL A 17 -6.91 -4.10 17.30
C VAL A 17 -7.52 -4.59 15.99
N LEU A 18 -7.74 -5.90 15.83
CA LEU A 18 -8.28 -6.47 14.60
C LEU A 18 -9.56 -7.26 14.89
N ARG A 19 -10.53 -7.10 13.99
CA ARG A 19 -11.79 -7.84 13.95
C ARG A 19 -12.24 -8.02 12.50
N VAL A 20 -11.35 -8.60 11.67
CA VAL A 20 -11.59 -8.80 10.24
C VAL A 20 -12.54 -9.96 10.02
N SER A 21 -13.72 -9.68 9.48
CA SER A 21 -14.72 -10.70 9.18
C SER A 21 -14.28 -11.60 8.02
N GLN A 22 -13.94 -10.98 6.90
CA GLN A 22 -13.39 -11.66 5.73
C GLN A 22 -12.69 -10.67 4.81
N VAL A 23 -11.52 -11.07 4.29
CA VAL A 23 -10.84 -10.37 3.20
C VAL A 23 -10.05 -11.38 2.36
N GLY A 24 -9.87 -11.09 1.08
CA GLY A 24 -9.12 -11.94 0.16
C GLY A 24 -8.32 -11.13 -0.82
N PHE A 25 -7.20 -11.72 -1.28
CA PHE A 25 -6.28 -11.12 -2.22
C PHE A 25 -6.03 -12.12 -3.37
N GLU A 26 -6.25 -11.67 -4.59
CA GLU A 26 -6.11 -12.51 -5.78
C GLU A 26 -4.66 -12.60 -6.24
N THR A 27 -4.33 -13.67 -6.95
CA THR A 27 -3.00 -13.87 -7.54
C THR A 27 -2.71 -12.79 -8.59
N GLY A 28 -1.50 -12.25 -8.60
CA GLY A 28 -1.03 -11.31 -9.61
C GLY A 28 -1.64 -9.91 -9.51
N LYS A 29 -2.25 -9.57 -8.37
CA LYS A 29 -2.83 -8.25 -8.12
C LYS A 29 -2.09 -7.51 -7.01
N ALA A 30 -2.09 -6.19 -7.09
CA ALA A 30 -1.55 -5.32 -6.06
C ALA A 30 -2.67 -4.64 -5.26
N TYR A 31 -2.51 -4.62 -3.94
CA TYR A 31 -3.49 -4.11 -3.00
C TYR A 31 -2.86 -3.05 -2.10
N GLY A 32 -3.37 -1.83 -2.17
CA GLY A 32 -3.08 -0.77 -1.21
C GLY A 32 -3.91 -0.98 0.07
N ILE A 33 -3.25 -1.05 1.21
CA ILE A 33 -3.91 -1.11 2.53
C ILE A 33 -3.79 0.25 3.19
N VAL A 34 -4.88 0.98 3.26
CA VAL A 34 -4.92 2.33 3.83
C VAL A 34 -5.76 2.38 5.10
N GLY A 35 -5.56 3.41 5.90
CA GLY A 35 -6.25 3.62 7.16
C GLY A 35 -5.41 4.45 8.12
N LYS A 36 -6.06 5.04 9.14
CA LYS A 36 -5.41 5.92 10.13
C LYS A 36 -4.24 5.23 10.84
N ASN A 37 -3.33 6.03 11.37
CA ASN A 37 -2.23 5.53 12.20
C ASN A 37 -2.79 4.78 13.41
N GLY A 38 -2.18 3.61 13.71
CA GLY A 38 -2.62 2.77 14.82
C GLY A 38 -3.86 1.91 14.56
N VAL A 39 -4.49 1.97 13.38
CA VAL A 39 -5.71 1.20 13.07
C VAL A 39 -5.48 -0.32 12.98
N GLY A 40 -4.21 -0.76 12.89
CA GLY A 40 -3.86 -2.17 12.86
C GLY A 40 -3.25 -2.70 11.57
N LYS A 41 -2.82 -1.84 10.61
CA LYS A 41 -2.21 -2.28 9.32
C LYS A 41 -1.00 -3.20 9.56
N THR A 42 -0.01 -2.74 10.31
CA THR A 42 1.17 -3.55 10.68
C THR A 42 0.79 -4.83 11.43
N THR A 43 -0.18 -4.75 12.35
CA THR A 43 -0.68 -5.91 13.10
C THR A 43 -1.33 -6.92 12.16
N PHE A 44 -2.11 -6.45 11.18
CA PHE A 44 -2.70 -7.30 10.15
C PHE A 44 -1.62 -8.02 9.33
N PHE A 45 -0.60 -7.30 8.83
CA PHE A 45 0.51 -7.91 8.12
C PHE A 45 1.27 -8.93 8.96
N LYS A 46 1.52 -8.65 10.26
CA LYS A 46 2.15 -9.61 11.18
C LYS A 46 1.31 -10.89 11.38
N CYS A 47 -0.01 -10.78 11.38
CA CYS A 47 -0.90 -11.95 11.43
C CYS A 47 -0.85 -12.75 10.11
N LEU A 48 -0.80 -12.08 8.94
CA LEU A 48 -0.72 -12.75 7.65
C LEU A 48 0.52 -13.63 7.47
N VAL A 49 1.62 -13.30 8.15
CA VAL A 49 2.89 -14.05 8.06
C VAL A 49 3.22 -14.79 9.35
N ASN A 50 2.23 -15.00 10.21
CA ASN A 50 2.35 -15.76 11.45
C ASN A 50 3.43 -15.27 12.43
N ILE A 51 3.83 -13.99 12.36
CA ILE A 51 4.66 -13.33 13.39
C ILE A 51 3.83 -13.17 14.67
N ILE A 52 2.58 -12.74 14.54
CA ILE A 52 1.59 -12.83 15.62
C ILE A 52 0.85 -14.15 15.44
N THR A 53 1.03 -15.07 16.38
CA THR A 53 0.46 -16.43 16.34
C THR A 53 -0.81 -16.57 17.19
N THR A 54 -1.06 -15.62 18.12
CA THR A 54 -2.12 -15.69 19.13
C THR A 54 -3.45 -15.10 18.66
N TYR A 55 -3.60 -14.75 17.37
CA TYR A 55 -4.88 -14.29 16.81
C TYR A 55 -5.91 -15.43 16.77
N ARG A 56 -7.20 -15.08 16.79
CA ARG A 56 -8.32 -15.99 16.50
C ARG A 56 -8.66 -15.91 15.02
N GLY A 57 -9.34 -16.94 14.49
CA GLY A 57 -9.70 -17.02 13.07
C GLY A 57 -8.63 -17.69 12.23
N HIS A 58 -8.71 -17.52 10.93
CA HIS A 58 -7.94 -18.30 9.95
C HIS A 58 -7.31 -17.44 8.88
N VAL A 59 -6.09 -17.78 8.49
CA VAL A 59 -5.35 -17.21 7.36
C VAL A 59 -4.86 -18.36 6.48
N TRP A 60 -5.16 -18.28 5.20
CA TRP A 60 -4.70 -19.25 4.20
C TRP A 60 -3.84 -18.53 3.14
N ILE A 61 -2.79 -19.19 2.73
CA ILE A 61 -1.98 -18.88 1.55
C ILE A 61 -2.03 -20.09 0.63
N ASP A 62 -2.38 -19.89 -0.63
CA ASP A 62 -2.56 -20.99 -1.61
C ASP A 62 -3.47 -22.12 -1.10
N ASN A 63 -4.55 -21.78 -0.40
CA ASN A 63 -5.50 -22.66 0.27
C ASN A 63 -4.91 -23.49 1.43
N LEU A 64 -3.66 -23.29 1.83
CA LEU A 64 -3.03 -23.89 2.98
C LEU A 64 -3.13 -22.96 4.20
N GLU A 65 -3.67 -23.45 5.32
CA GLU A 65 -3.75 -22.65 6.55
C GLU A 65 -2.35 -22.49 7.15
N ILE A 66 -1.89 -21.23 7.29
CA ILE A 66 -0.51 -20.91 7.66
C ILE A 66 -0.07 -21.47 9.01
N ARG A 67 -0.98 -21.61 9.98
CA ARG A 67 -0.66 -22.18 11.30
C ARG A 67 -0.17 -23.63 11.24
N ASN A 68 -0.66 -24.38 10.25
CA ASN A 68 -0.37 -25.79 10.08
C ASN A 68 0.64 -26.07 8.96
N ASN A 69 0.97 -25.03 8.16
CA ASN A 69 1.79 -25.15 6.94
C ASN A 69 2.74 -23.94 6.84
N LEU A 70 3.72 -23.84 7.76
CA LEU A 70 4.64 -22.70 7.82
C LEU A 70 5.56 -22.60 6.62
N GLU A 71 5.76 -23.69 5.88
CA GLU A 71 6.55 -23.74 4.66
C GLU A 71 6.05 -22.81 3.56
N VAL A 72 4.74 -22.51 3.52
CA VAL A 72 4.17 -21.56 2.54
C VAL A 72 4.73 -20.14 2.72
N LEU A 73 5.22 -19.80 3.90
CA LEU A 73 5.84 -18.51 4.19
C LEU A 73 7.20 -18.34 3.51
N GLY A 74 7.82 -19.42 3.03
CA GLY A 74 9.02 -19.37 2.19
C GLY A 74 8.81 -18.56 0.90
N ASN A 75 7.58 -18.53 0.38
CA ASN A 75 7.16 -17.77 -0.81
C ASN A 75 6.69 -16.33 -0.51
N VAL A 76 6.94 -15.82 0.71
CA VAL A 76 6.53 -14.47 1.11
C VAL A 76 7.75 -13.59 1.36
N GLY A 77 7.90 -12.54 0.57
CA GLY A 77 8.82 -11.43 0.86
C GLY A 77 8.11 -10.39 1.72
N ILE A 78 8.75 -9.97 2.82
CA ILE A 78 8.12 -9.01 3.73
C ILE A 78 9.09 -7.93 4.20
N VAL A 79 8.59 -6.69 4.27
CA VAL A 79 9.18 -5.57 5.00
C VAL A 79 8.11 -5.00 5.93
N LEU A 80 8.39 -4.97 7.22
CA LEU A 80 7.57 -4.30 8.23
C LEU A 80 8.27 -3.01 8.68
N ASP A 81 7.52 -2.00 9.11
CA ASP A 81 8.11 -0.73 9.57
C ASP A 81 8.99 -0.93 10.80
N ASP A 82 8.66 -1.88 11.67
CA ASP A 82 9.43 -2.24 12.87
C ASP A 82 10.37 -3.46 12.68
N MET A 83 10.68 -3.83 11.45
CA MET A 83 11.59 -4.95 11.17
C MET A 83 13.01 -4.63 11.64
N ASN A 84 13.52 -5.45 12.56
CA ASN A 84 14.86 -5.29 13.09
C ASN A 84 15.87 -6.21 12.37
N LEU A 85 17.02 -5.63 12.03
CA LEU A 85 18.19 -6.32 11.52
C LEU A 85 19.22 -6.54 12.65
N TYR A 86 20.14 -7.47 12.45
CA TYR A 86 21.27 -7.66 13.36
C TYR A 86 22.26 -6.50 13.25
N LYS A 87 22.03 -5.43 14.02
CA LYS A 87 22.77 -4.16 13.94
C LYS A 87 24.27 -4.30 14.18
N ASN A 88 24.69 -5.22 15.06
CA ASN A 88 26.10 -5.48 15.37
C ASN A 88 26.80 -6.38 14.35
N ARG A 89 26.09 -6.80 13.31
CA ARG A 89 26.57 -7.62 12.19
C ARG A 89 26.58 -6.81 10.90
N THR A 90 27.30 -7.31 9.89
CA THR A 90 27.38 -6.66 8.58
C THR A 90 26.07 -6.82 7.80
N GLY A 91 25.87 -5.97 6.76
CA GLY A 91 24.76 -6.15 5.82
C GLY A 91 24.82 -7.52 5.14
N LEU A 92 26.02 -7.95 4.72
CA LEU A 92 26.23 -9.26 4.12
C LEU A 92 25.85 -10.42 5.07
N PHE A 93 26.22 -10.32 6.37
CA PHE A 93 25.79 -11.31 7.36
C PHE A 93 24.26 -11.39 7.43
N ASN A 94 23.55 -10.24 7.47
CA ASN A 94 22.09 -10.23 7.50
C ASN A 94 21.51 -10.92 6.24
N LEU A 95 22.04 -10.62 5.04
CA LEU A 95 21.61 -11.28 3.81
C LEU A 95 21.82 -12.79 3.88
N GLN A 96 22.99 -13.26 4.30
CA GLN A 96 23.31 -14.69 4.43
C GLN A 96 22.41 -15.38 5.46
N TYR A 97 22.15 -14.72 6.59
CA TYR A 97 21.27 -15.24 7.64
C TYR A 97 19.85 -15.45 7.13
N PHE A 98 19.25 -14.41 6.52
CA PHE A 98 17.88 -14.52 6.01
C PHE A 98 17.78 -15.44 4.78
N ALA A 99 18.82 -15.53 3.94
CA ALA A 99 18.89 -16.49 2.85
C ALA A 99 18.87 -17.94 3.39
N GLY A 100 19.64 -18.21 4.44
CA GLY A 100 19.68 -19.53 5.07
C GLY A 100 18.35 -19.98 5.67
N LEU A 101 17.49 -19.06 6.09
CA LEU A 101 16.15 -19.37 6.61
C LEU A 101 15.14 -19.73 5.51
N ARG A 102 15.40 -19.33 4.26
CA ARG A 102 14.44 -19.42 3.14
C ARG A 102 14.81 -20.45 2.07
N GLY A 103 15.94 -21.12 2.19
CA GLY A 103 16.38 -22.15 1.23
C GLY A 103 17.20 -21.57 0.07
N SER A 104 16.80 -21.78 -1.17
CA SER A 104 17.59 -21.38 -2.35
C SER A 104 17.57 -19.86 -2.57
N THR A 105 18.75 -19.25 -2.72
CA THR A 105 18.92 -17.83 -3.02
C THR A 105 19.87 -17.66 -4.20
N SER A 106 19.46 -16.91 -5.21
CA SER A 106 20.35 -16.53 -6.33
C SER A 106 21.24 -15.36 -5.93
N TRP A 107 22.50 -15.62 -5.59
CA TRP A 107 23.45 -14.58 -5.20
C TRP A 107 23.78 -13.59 -6.32
N SER A 108 23.70 -14.00 -7.59
CA SER A 108 23.83 -13.07 -8.73
C SER A 108 22.72 -12.01 -8.71
N ARG A 109 21.47 -12.43 -8.48
CA ARG A 109 20.33 -11.50 -8.34
C ARG A 109 20.45 -10.62 -7.11
N VAL A 110 20.92 -11.15 -5.98
CA VAL A 110 21.19 -10.33 -4.77
C VAL A 110 22.20 -9.23 -5.06
N GLN A 111 23.26 -9.54 -5.79
CA GLN A 111 24.27 -8.55 -6.18
C GLN A 111 23.73 -7.51 -7.15
N GLU A 112 22.89 -7.89 -8.08
CA GLU A 112 22.20 -6.99 -9.00
C GLU A 112 21.29 -6.02 -8.24
N LEU A 113 20.37 -6.53 -7.43
CA LEU A 113 19.48 -5.73 -6.60
C LEU A 113 20.26 -4.82 -5.61
N ALA A 114 21.38 -5.29 -5.07
CA ALA A 114 22.22 -4.46 -4.20
C ALA A 114 22.84 -3.26 -4.92
N ARG A 115 23.18 -3.41 -6.22
CA ARG A 115 23.65 -2.30 -7.06
C ARG A 115 22.53 -1.33 -7.39
N GLU A 116 21.37 -1.84 -7.79
CA GLU A 116 20.17 -1.04 -8.07
C GLU A 116 19.73 -0.21 -6.86
N LEU A 117 19.77 -0.80 -5.67
CA LEU A 117 19.49 -0.13 -4.40
C LEU A 117 20.65 0.74 -3.89
N GLU A 118 21.78 0.77 -4.58
CA GLU A 118 23.00 1.54 -4.23
C GLU A 118 23.55 1.24 -2.82
N ILE A 119 23.45 -0.04 -2.38
CA ILE A 119 23.99 -0.47 -1.08
C ILE A 119 25.11 -1.50 -1.19
N ALA A 120 25.47 -1.92 -2.40
CA ALA A 120 26.50 -2.95 -2.61
C ALA A 120 27.84 -2.63 -1.92
N SER A 121 28.28 -1.38 -1.97
CA SER A 121 29.56 -0.93 -1.41
C SER A 121 29.61 -0.94 0.13
N VAL A 122 28.46 -0.94 0.80
CA VAL A 122 28.36 -0.85 2.27
C VAL A 122 28.01 -2.19 2.93
N LEU A 123 27.75 -3.24 2.14
CA LEU A 123 27.34 -4.55 2.67
C LEU A 123 28.38 -5.19 3.61
N ALA A 124 29.66 -4.86 3.46
CA ALA A 124 30.72 -5.30 4.37
C ALA A 124 30.76 -4.55 5.72
N GLN A 125 30.05 -3.44 5.83
CA GLN A 125 30.00 -2.62 7.05
C GLN A 125 28.91 -3.13 8.00
N LYS A 126 29.06 -2.84 9.31
CA LYS A 126 28.04 -3.16 10.31
C LYS A 126 26.79 -2.34 10.08
N VAL A 127 25.61 -2.97 10.21
CA VAL A 127 24.31 -2.29 10.06
C VAL A 127 24.11 -1.15 11.06
N SER A 128 24.80 -1.20 12.21
CA SER A 128 24.80 -0.10 13.20
C SER A 128 25.34 1.23 12.66
N THR A 129 26.12 1.21 11.57
CA THR A 129 26.64 2.41 10.90
C THR A 129 25.76 2.91 9.75
N TYR A 130 24.68 2.20 9.44
CA TYR A 130 23.81 2.55 8.34
C TYR A 130 22.88 3.72 8.68
N SER A 131 22.61 4.57 7.69
CA SER A 131 21.52 5.53 7.79
C SER A 131 20.16 4.82 7.78
N LEU A 132 19.09 5.54 8.10
CA LEU A 132 17.71 5.00 8.00
C LEU A 132 17.44 4.47 6.58
N GLY A 133 17.78 5.25 5.54
CA GLY A 133 17.60 4.85 4.15
C GLY A 133 18.42 3.62 3.78
N MET A 134 19.70 3.53 4.19
CA MET A 134 20.52 2.33 3.96
C MET A 134 19.93 1.09 4.65
N THR A 135 19.42 1.24 5.87
CA THR A 135 18.75 0.15 6.59
C THR A 135 17.49 -0.31 5.85
N LYS A 136 16.67 0.63 5.37
CA LYS A 136 15.47 0.31 4.60
C LYS A 136 15.83 -0.36 3.27
N LYS A 137 16.84 0.12 2.54
CA LYS A 137 17.34 -0.53 1.31
C LYS A 137 17.80 -1.98 1.57
N LEU A 138 18.46 -2.25 2.69
CA LEU A 138 18.84 -3.62 3.07
C LEU A 138 17.61 -4.49 3.40
N GLN A 139 16.59 -3.94 4.08
CA GLN A 139 15.33 -4.66 4.32
C GLN A 139 14.62 -5.01 3.00
N LEU A 140 14.56 -4.06 2.05
CA LEU A 140 14.01 -4.31 0.71
C LEU A 140 14.80 -5.42 -0.01
N LEU A 141 16.13 -5.35 0.01
CA LEU A 141 16.97 -6.38 -0.61
C LEU A 141 16.69 -7.77 -0.03
N ILE A 142 16.57 -7.89 1.30
CA ILE A 142 16.23 -9.15 1.98
C ILE A 142 14.85 -9.67 1.54
N SER A 143 13.87 -8.80 1.37
CA SER A 143 12.52 -9.21 0.97
C SER A 143 12.42 -9.68 -0.48
N LEU A 144 13.29 -9.15 -1.35
CA LEU A 144 13.28 -9.38 -2.80
C LEU A 144 14.23 -10.48 -3.26
N MET A 145 15.16 -10.93 -2.40
CA MET A 145 16.26 -11.81 -2.80
C MET A 145 15.84 -13.24 -3.20
N ASN A 146 14.66 -13.71 -2.78
CA ASN A 146 14.21 -15.09 -2.94
C ASN A 146 13.08 -15.27 -3.97
N ASP A 147 12.86 -14.32 -4.83
CA ASP A 147 11.86 -14.39 -5.90
C ASP A 147 10.43 -14.77 -5.41
N ALA A 148 10.03 -14.21 -4.26
CA ALA A 148 8.78 -14.53 -3.61
C ALA A 148 7.56 -14.22 -4.48
N GLU A 149 6.54 -15.08 -4.44
CA GLU A 149 5.28 -14.89 -5.17
C GLU A 149 4.34 -13.88 -4.50
N ILE A 150 4.51 -13.69 -3.19
CA ILE A 150 3.75 -12.74 -2.38
C ILE A 150 4.73 -11.74 -1.77
N LEU A 151 4.42 -10.46 -1.91
CA LEU A 151 5.22 -9.37 -1.37
C LEU A 151 4.35 -8.51 -0.45
N ILE A 152 4.80 -8.33 0.79
CA ILE A 152 4.08 -7.55 1.81
C ILE A 152 4.99 -6.42 2.29
N PHE A 153 4.55 -5.18 2.08
CA PHE A 153 5.33 -3.99 2.39
C PHE A 153 4.56 -3.03 3.30
N ASP A 154 5.05 -2.84 4.52
CA ASP A 154 4.53 -1.85 5.45
C ASP A 154 5.42 -0.62 5.42
N GLU A 155 4.90 0.50 4.88
CA GLU A 155 5.60 1.78 4.70
C GLU A 155 6.99 1.65 4.05
N PRO A 156 7.12 0.99 2.88
CA PRO A 156 8.43 0.66 2.31
C PRO A 156 9.20 1.88 1.82
N PHE A 157 8.53 2.97 1.47
CA PHE A 157 9.15 4.19 0.91
C PHE A 157 9.69 5.13 1.97
N ARG A 158 9.30 4.95 3.23
CA ARG A 158 9.70 5.82 4.32
C ARG A 158 11.21 5.82 4.52
N GLY A 159 11.81 7.02 4.44
CA GLY A 159 13.25 7.22 4.63
C GLY A 159 14.11 6.92 3.41
N LEU A 160 13.52 6.58 2.27
CA LEU A 160 14.22 6.45 1.00
C LEU A 160 14.37 7.81 0.30
N ASP A 161 15.42 7.95 -0.49
CA ASP A 161 15.60 9.08 -1.41
C ASP A 161 14.68 8.95 -2.63
N ALA A 162 14.41 10.07 -3.31
CA ALA A 162 13.47 10.14 -4.44
C ALA A 162 13.85 9.19 -5.59
N LYS A 163 15.16 9.01 -5.86
CA LYS A 163 15.64 8.09 -6.90
C LYS A 163 15.30 6.65 -6.57
N THR A 164 15.55 6.22 -5.33
CA THR A 164 15.22 4.88 -4.85
C THR A 164 13.70 4.65 -4.84
N VAL A 165 12.91 5.65 -4.43
CA VAL A 165 11.43 5.57 -4.48
C VAL A 165 10.96 5.34 -5.92
N ALA A 166 11.44 6.13 -6.88
CA ALA A 166 11.06 6.01 -8.29
C ALA A 166 11.43 4.63 -8.86
N TRP A 167 12.66 4.16 -8.59
CA TRP A 167 13.12 2.83 -8.99
C TRP A 167 12.24 1.73 -8.38
N PHE A 168 11.97 1.78 -7.07
CA PHE A 168 11.23 0.74 -6.39
C PHE A 168 9.76 0.67 -6.82
N ARG A 169 9.11 1.83 -7.09
CA ARG A 169 7.77 1.86 -7.71
C ARG A 169 7.76 1.12 -9.06
N ALA A 170 8.69 1.47 -9.95
CA ALA A 170 8.80 0.82 -11.26
C ALA A 170 9.03 -0.69 -11.12
N TYR A 171 9.89 -1.09 -10.19
CA TYR A 171 10.19 -2.48 -9.93
C TYR A 171 8.97 -3.26 -9.38
N LEU A 172 8.16 -2.67 -8.51
CA LEU A 172 6.92 -3.29 -8.03
C LEU A 172 5.89 -3.46 -9.15
N ILE A 173 5.78 -2.49 -10.07
CA ILE A 173 4.92 -2.59 -11.25
C ILE A 173 5.38 -3.74 -12.15
N GLU A 174 6.69 -3.89 -12.37
CA GLU A 174 7.25 -5.00 -13.12
C GLU A 174 6.96 -6.36 -12.45
N LEU A 175 7.18 -6.49 -11.14
CA LEU A 175 6.89 -7.71 -10.39
C LEU A 175 5.40 -8.07 -10.45
N LYS A 176 4.50 -7.08 -10.38
CA LYS A 176 3.07 -7.28 -10.59
C LYS A 176 2.78 -7.83 -12.00
N ALA A 177 3.38 -7.25 -13.03
CA ALA A 177 3.23 -7.73 -14.42
C ALA A 177 3.76 -9.17 -14.60
N GLN A 178 4.71 -9.60 -13.79
CA GLN A 178 5.21 -10.98 -13.72
C GLN A 178 4.30 -11.91 -12.90
N GLY A 179 3.16 -11.44 -12.41
CA GLY A 179 2.17 -12.23 -11.69
C GLY A 179 2.38 -12.30 -10.16
N ARG A 180 3.26 -11.45 -9.59
CA ARG A 180 3.42 -11.38 -8.13
C ARG A 180 2.22 -10.72 -7.48
N THR A 181 1.83 -11.20 -6.31
CA THR A 181 0.78 -10.60 -5.49
C THR A 181 1.41 -9.63 -4.51
N ILE A 182 0.97 -8.38 -4.50
CA ILE A 182 1.59 -7.31 -3.70
C ILE A 182 0.56 -6.73 -2.72
N LEU A 183 0.91 -6.67 -1.44
CA LEU A 183 0.18 -5.93 -0.43
C LEU A 183 1.09 -4.81 0.08
N ILE A 184 0.62 -3.57 0.01
CA ILE A 184 1.43 -2.41 0.38
C ILE A 184 0.63 -1.42 1.22
N SER A 185 1.22 -0.90 2.29
CA SER A 185 0.74 0.29 2.98
C SER A 185 1.63 1.48 2.66
N SER A 186 1.04 2.65 2.51
CA SER A 186 1.75 3.93 2.41
C SER A 186 0.85 5.07 2.89
N HIS A 187 1.48 6.11 3.45
CA HIS A 187 0.84 7.39 3.77
C HIS A 187 0.90 8.40 2.61
N VAL A 188 1.42 7.98 1.46
CA VAL A 188 1.49 8.78 0.25
C VAL A 188 0.51 8.23 -0.78
N GLN A 189 -0.49 9.03 -1.15
CA GLN A 189 -1.53 8.64 -2.10
C GLN A 189 -0.93 8.17 -3.43
N ASP A 190 0.03 8.93 -3.97
CA ASP A 190 0.66 8.63 -5.25
C ASP A 190 1.38 7.27 -5.28
N ASP A 191 1.91 6.80 -4.12
CA ASP A 191 2.51 5.48 -4.02
C ASP A 191 1.47 4.38 -4.22
N ILE A 192 0.31 4.55 -3.58
CA ILE A 192 -0.79 3.59 -3.63
C ILE A 192 -1.39 3.57 -5.04
N GLU A 193 -1.68 4.74 -5.63
CA GLU A 193 -2.25 4.85 -6.98
C GLU A 193 -1.33 4.26 -8.07
N ALA A 194 -0.03 4.49 -7.96
CA ALA A 194 0.93 4.02 -8.98
C ALA A 194 1.06 2.49 -9.02
N ILE A 195 0.88 1.79 -7.90
CA ILE A 195 1.20 0.36 -7.76
C ILE A 195 -0.05 -0.50 -7.74
N SER A 196 -1.11 -0.05 -7.05
CA SER A 196 -2.24 -0.88 -6.66
C SER A 196 -3.27 -1.05 -7.78
N ASP A 197 -3.90 -2.22 -7.85
CA ASP A 197 -5.12 -2.46 -8.61
C ASP A 197 -6.36 -2.17 -7.75
N TYR A 198 -6.25 -2.46 -6.44
CA TYR A 198 -7.31 -2.27 -5.46
C TYR A 198 -6.79 -1.54 -4.24
N VAL A 199 -7.64 -0.73 -3.60
CA VAL A 199 -7.35 -0.11 -2.30
C VAL A 199 -8.36 -0.59 -1.28
N TYR A 200 -7.88 -1.20 -0.21
CA TYR A 200 -8.67 -1.67 0.92
C TYR A 200 -8.50 -0.75 2.12
N VAL A 201 -9.60 -0.26 2.65
CA VAL A 201 -9.62 0.66 3.81
C VAL A 201 -9.84 -0.14 5.10
N LEU A 202 -8.85 -0.13 5.97
CA LEU A 202 -8.94 -0.68 7.31
C LEU A 202 -9.44 0.40 8.28
N GLU A 203 -10.61 0.18 8.88
CA GLU A 203 -11.23 1.06 9.88
C GLU A 203 -11.75 0.24 11.05
N ASN A 204 -11.48 0.69 12.27
CA ASN A 204 -11.92 0.01 13.51
C ASN A 204 -11.58 -1.47 13.52
N GLY A 205 -10.42 -1.83 12.96
CA GLY A 205 -9.91 -3.20 12.92
C GLY A 205 -10.54 -4.12 11.87
N ASP A 206 -11.40 -3.60 10.98
CA ASP A 206 -12.02 -4.37 9.88
C ASP A 206 -11.91 -3.64 8.54
N PHE A 207 -11.93 -4.39 7.44
CA PHE A 207 -11.97 -3.83 6.11
C PHE A 207 -13.40 -3.37 5.76
N LYS A 208 -13.57 -2.06 5.60
CA LYS A 208 -14.91 -1.44 5.43
C LYS A 208 -15.20 -1.03 4.00
N ARG A 209 -14.18 -0.75 3.21
CA ARG A 209 -14.31 -0.27 1.83
C ARG A 209 -13.22 -0.89 0.97
N ALA A 210 -13.58 -1.10 -0.30
CA ALA A 210 -12.66 -1.49 -1.35
C ALA A 210 -12.88 -0.59 -2.56
N PHE A 211 -11.80 -0.12 -3.16
CA PHE A 211 -11.82 0.69 -4.38
C PHE A 211 -11.06 -0.07 -5.47
N ASP A 212 -11.67 -0.25 -6.62
CA ASP A 212 -11.02 -0.76 -7.83
C ASP A 212 -10.42 0.44 -8.59
N LEU A 213 -9.09 0.50 -8.70
CA LEU A 213 -8.42 1.61 -9.38
C LEU A 213 -8.42 1.46 -10.92
N ASN A 214 -8.83 0.31 -11.44
CA ASN A 214 -8.96 0.05 -12.86
C ASN A 214 -10.39 0.28 -13.38
N ASP A 215 -11.33 0.65 -12.48
CA ASP A 215 -12.70 0.94 -12.85
C ASP A 215 -12.79 2.23 -13.67
N ASN A 216 -13.29 2.16 -14.90
CA ASN A 216 -13.49 3.33 -15.76
C ASN A 216 -14.56 4.30 -15.24
N GLU A 217 -15.46 3.83 -14.39
CA GLU A 217 -16.50 4.64 -13.74
C GLU A 217 -16.05 5.18 -12.38
N GLN A 218 -14.74 5.11 -12.07
CA GLN A 218 -14.20 5.57 -10.80
C GLN A 218 -14.59 7.02 -10.52
N GLU A 219 -15.18 7.23 -9.36
CA GLU A 219 -15.51 8.56 -8.86
C GLU A 219 -14.34 9.16 -8.06
N PHE A 220 -14.23 10.48 -8.15
CA PHE A 220 -13.21 11.29 -7.47
C PHE A 220 -13.86 12.36 -6.62
N ILE A 221 -13.15 12.78 -5.58
CA ILE A 221 -13.48 13.98 -4.83
C ILE A 221 -12.91 15.17 -5.61
N TYR A 222 -13.78 16.05 -6.07
CA TYR A 222 -13.40 17.34 -6.64
C TYR A 222 -13.61 18.43 -5.60
N THR A 223 -12.62 19.29 -5.44
CA THR A 223 -12.74 20.55 -4.72
C THR A 223 -12.34 21.66 -5.67
N ILE A 224 -13.30 22.52 -5.98
CA ILE A 224 -13.11 23.62 -6.92
C ILE A 224 -13.33 24.96 -6.21
N GLU A 225 -12.62 25.99 -6.63
CA GLU A 225 -12.84 27.37 -6.24
C GLU A 225 -13.21 28.16 -7.49
N VAL A 226 -14.34 28.86 -7.47
CA VAL A 226 -14.95 29.47 -8.66
C VAL A 226 -15.45 30.87 -8.38
N THR A 227 -15.63 31.66 -9.44
CA THR A 227 -16.14 33.06 -9.34
C THR A 227 -17.64 33.11 -9.07
N HIS A 228 -18.44 32.18 -9.64
CA HIS A 228 -19.90 32.16 -9.56
C HIS A 228 -20.39 30.88 -8.92
N VAL A 229 -20.36 30.80 -7.57
CA VAL A 229 -20.70 29.62 -6.78
C VAL A 229 -22.14 29.16 -7.01
N GLU A 230 -23.09 30.08 -7.11
CA GLU A 230 -24.53 29.78 -7.31
C GLU A 230 -24.76 29.06 -8.62
N VAL A 231 -24.15 29.55 -9.70
CA VAL A 231 -24.25 28.92 -11.03
C VAL A 231 -23.75 27.48 -11.01
N VAL A 232 -22.63 27.25 -10.35
CA VAL A 232 -22.07 25.89 -10.27
C VAL A 232 -22.92 24.97 -9.40
N ASN A 233 -23.50 25.47 -8.31
CA ASN A 233 -24.41 24.67 -7.49
C ASN A 233 -25.68 24.29 -8.28
N ASP A 234 -26.24 25.21 -9.07
CA ASP A 234 -27.40 24.92 -9.94
C ASP A 234 -27.09 23.84 -10.98
N ILE A 235 -25.88 23.86 -11.56
CA ILE A 235 -25.44 22.82 -12.51
C ILE A 235 -25.27 21.47 -11.79
N LEU A 236 -24.67 21.46 -10.59
CA LEU A 236 -24.49 20.23 -9.79
C LEU A 236 -25.87 19.64 -9.41
N GLU A 237 -26.85 20.46 -9.05
CA GLU A 237 -28.20 20.02 -8.75
C GLU A 237 -28.89 19.40 -9.98
N LYS A 238 -28.78 20.05 -11.16
CA LYS A 238 -29.29 19.50 -12.44
C LYS A 238 -28.65 18.15 -12.80
N LEU A 239 -27.37 17.97 -12.48
CA LEU A 239 -26.64 16.71 -12.71
C LEU A 239 -26.90 15.67 -11.60
N ASN A 240 -27.74 15.98 -10.59
CA ASN A 240 -27.96 15.16 -9.39
C ASN A 240 -26.67 14.82 -8.62
N ILE A 241 -25.72 15.75 -8.58
CA ILE A 241 -24.45 15.59 -7.85
C ILE A 241 -24.58 16.33 -6.52
N ALA A 242 -24.51 15.59 -5.41
CA ALA A 242 -24.49 16.18 -4.08
C ALA A 242 -23.20 16.96 -3.84
N SER A 243 -23.30 18.19 -3.35
CA SER A 243 -22.17 19.06 -3.10
C SER A 243 -22.19 19.65 -1.70
N LYS A 244 -21.01 20.09 -1.25
CA LYS A 244 -20.82 20.87 -0.04
C LYS A 244 -20.08 22.16 -0.38
N THR A 245 -20.71 23.29 -0.11
CA THR A 245 -20.15 24.62 -0.36
C THR A 245 -19.68 25.26 0.94
N VAL A 246 -18.46 25.83 0.92
CA VAL A 246 -17.91 26.63 2.03
C VAL A 246 -17.21 27.85 1.43
N GLY A 247 -17.85 29.03 1.53
CA GLY A 247 -17.37 30.25 0.86
C GLY A 247 -17.38 30.10 -0.65
N THR A 248 -16.21 30.30 -1.29
CA THR A 248 -16.02 30.17 -2.73
C THR A 248 -15.64 28.72 -3.15
N LYS A 249 -15.49 27.80 -2.19
CA LYS A 249 -15.08 26.40 -2.46
C LYS A 249 -16.26 25.47 -2.45
N ILE A 250 -16.36 24.64 -3.49
CA ILE A 250 -17.37 23.61 -3.65
C ILE A 250 -16.67 22.26 -3.71
N SER A 251 -17.11 21.32 -2.87
CA SER A 251 -16.59 19.94 -2.85
C SER A 251 -17.72 18.97 -3.19
N PHE A 252 -17.45 18.04 -4.09
CA PHE A 252 -18.41 17.01 -4.54
C PHE A 252 -17.70 15.76 -5.00
N VAL A 253 -18.44 14.65 -5.12
CA VAL A 253 -17.94 13.36 -5.60
C VAL A 253 -18.60 13.06 -6.92
N THR A 254 -17.82 12.79 -7.96
CA THR A 254 -18.34 12.46 -9.29
C THR A 254 -17.30 11.75 -10.16
N SER A 255 -17.75 11.16 -11.28
CA SER A 255 -16.86 10.60 -12.30
C SER A 255 -16.15 11.69 -13.08
N THR A 256 -15.06 11.33 -13.76
CA THR A 256 -14.35 12.27 -14.63
C THR A 256 -15.20 12.75 -15.79
N GLU A 257 -16.13 11.92 -16.29
CA GLU A 257 -17.06 12.27 -17.38
C GLU A 257 -18.07 13.30 -16.94
N GLN A 258 -18.73 13.10 -15.79
CA GLN A 258 -19.67 14.07 -15.24
C GLN A 258 -18.99 15.38 -14.87
N TYR A 259 -17.75 15.35 -14.35
CA TYR A 259 -16.97 16.55 -14.12
C TYR A 259 -16.71 17.34 -15.41
N ARG A 260 -16.41 16.66 -16.53
CA ARG A 260 -16.23 17.32 -17.85
C ARG A 260 -17.52 18.01 -18.32
N LEU A 261 -18.69 17.39 -18.10
CA LEU A 261 -19.98 18.00 -18.42
C LEU A 261 -20.22 19.26 -17.60
N LEU A 262 -20.03 19.19 -16.26
CA LEU A 262 -20.12 20.33 -15.36
C LEU A 262 -19.18 21.46 -15.80
N PHE A 263 -17.90 21.13 -16.07
CA PHE A 263 -16.90 22.12 -16.46
C PHE A 263 -17.29 22.81 -17.77
N LYS A 264 -17.75 22.07 -18.78
CA LYS A 264 -18.21 22.61 -20.04
C LYS A 264 -19.41 23.54 -19.87
N GLU A 265 -20.39 23.14 -19.08
CA GLU A 265 -21.60 23.97 -18.83
C GLU A 265 -21.27 25.22 -18.05
N ALA A 266 -20.42 25.13 -17.02
CA ALA A 266 -20.00 26.28 -16.22
C ALA A 266 -19.25 27.34 -17.04
N ILE A 267 -18.34 26.93 -17.94
CA ILE A 267 -17.63 27.88 -18.83
C ILE A 267 -18.60 28.60 -19.78
N THR A 268 -19.65 27.95 -20.27
CA THR A 268 -20.65 28.61 -21.15
C THR A 268 -21.45 29.68 -20.40
N GLN A 269 -21.41 29.69 -19.06
CA GLN A 269 -22.07 30.66 -18.19
C GLN A 269 -21.05 31.61 -17.51
N ASP A 270 -19.90 31.85 -18.14
CA ASP A 270 -18.84 32.78 -17.68
C ASP A 270 -18.26 32.47 -16.27
N VAL A 271 -18.30 31.19 -15.85
CA VAL A 271 -17.67 30.78 -14.59
C VAL A 271 -16.17 30.58 -14.80
N GLU A 272 -15.36 31.27 -14.01
CA GLU A 272 -13.92 31.04 -13.95
C GLU A 272 -13.58 30.07 -12.81
N PHE A 273 -12.74 29.06 -13.12
CA PHE A 273 -12.18 28.14 -12.14
C PHE A 273 -10.84 28.67 -11.64
N LEU A 274 -10.82 29.18 -10.41
CA LEU A 274 -9.62 29.72 -9.77
C LEU A 274 -8.69 28.62 -9.27
N GLN A 275 -9.27 27.52 -8.79
CA GLN A 275 -8.55 26.32 -8.36
C GLN A 275 -9.39 25.07 -8.63
N VAL A 276 -8.72 24.01 -9.05
CA VAL A 276 -9.30 22.67 -9.19
C VAL A 276 -8.39 21.66 -8.52
N LYS A 277 -8.94 20.91 -7.56
CA LYS A 277 -8.26 19.78 -6.91
C LYS A 277 -9.07 18.52 -7.17
N LYS A 278 -8.41 17.48 -7.67
CA LYS A 278 -8.97 16.15 -7.87
C LYS A 278 -8.24 15.16 -6.98
N GLU A 279 -8.96 14.40 -6.17
CA GLU A 279 -8.40 13.38 -5.27
C GLU A 279 -9.20 12.09 -5.41
N ALA A 280 -8.52 10.94 -5.31
CA ALA A 280 -9.22 9.66 -5.22
C ALA A 280 -10.03 9.59 -3.91
N GLN A 281 -11.16 8.90 -3.92
CA GLN A 281 -12.02 8.80 -2.72
C GLN A 281 -11.31 8.18 -1.52
N PHE A 282 -10.36 7.28 -1.75
CA PHE A 282 -9.59 6.66 -0.66
C PHE A 282 -8.54 7.60 -0.04
N ALA A 283 -8.18 8.71 -0.69
CA ALA A 283 -7.16 9.65 -0.22
C ALA A 283 -7.43 10.18 1.20
N GLN A 284 -8.71 10.33 1.57
CA GLN A 284 -9.11 10.73 2.92
C GLN A 284 -8.72 9.72 4.02
N PHE A 285 -8.38 8.48 3.66
CA PHE A 285 -7.97 7.40 4.58
C PHE A 285 -6.45 7.18 4.60
N VAL A 286 -5.71 7.85 3.72
CA VAL A 286 -4.24 7.76 3.65
C VAL A 286 -3.55 8.62 4.72
N ARG A 287 -4.27 9.61 5.28
CA ARG A 287 -3.77 10.60 6.26
C ARG A 287 -3.80 10.10 7.69
#